data_852b7a4e10f57fb5556ce5540ddb83b5
#
_entry.id   852b7a4e10f57fb5556ce5540ddb83b5
#
_cell.length_a   1.000
_cell.length_b   1.000
_cell.length_c   1.000
_cell.angle_alpha   90.00
_cell.angle_beta   90.00
_cell.angle_gamma   90.00
#
_symmetry.space_group_name_H-M   'P 1'
#
loop_
_entity.id
_entity.type
_entity.pdbx_description
1 polymer ?
#
loop_
_entity_poly.entity_id
_entity_poly.type
_entity_poly.pdbx_seq_one_letter_code
_entity_poly.pdbx_strand_id
1 'polypeptide(L)'
;LATAPALRVHDTPDTPTIETLVAHANDRELAGRSDWTAADTLKNVAVVVRGPGAPEPELLVIGVPGDREVDLKRVEAVLHPATVTVFEDWESRPELVRGYLGPQILAKAGVRYLVDPRVVPGSAWLTGANEPGRHATGVVCGRDFVPDGTIEAATVRDGDPCPACEHGALSKRRGIEIAHIFQLGRRFADAFALDALGPDGAPVRVTMGCYGLGISRVMAAVAEQHHDDAGLRWPAPVAPCDVHLVPTGQAQLAAAVELADDLDRRGLRVLLDDRSGVSAGVKFTDAELLGMPWIVVLGRRLAEGRVELRNRTTGDREDVPLAEVTDRITAG
;
A
#
# COMPACT_ATOMS: atom_id res chain seq x y z
N LEU A 1 -17.74 -34.57 13.40
CA LEU A 1 -17.59 -34.07 14.79
C LEU A 1 -17.22 -35.17 15.79
N ALA A 2 -17.58 -36.44 15.56
CA ALA A 2 -17.32 -37.54 16.48
C ALA A 2 -15.81 -37.86 16.69
N THR A 3 -14.95 -37.45 15.75
CA THR A 3 -13.48 -37.67 15.84
C THR A 3 -12.72 -36.39 16.23
N ALA A 4 -13.44 -35.29 16.51
CA ALA A 4 -12.81 -34.02 16.88
C ALA A 4 -12.20 -34.11 18.29
N PRO A 5 -11.05 -33.40 18.54
CA PRO A 5 -10.39 -33.43 19.83
C PRO A 5 -11.29 -32.94 20.97
N ALA A 6 -11.14 -33.49 22.15
CA ALA A 6 -11.85 -33.02 23.34
C ALA A 6 -11.38 -31.61 23.74
N LEU A 7 -12.31 -30.76 24.14
CA LEU A 7 -11.98 -29.46 24.72
C LEU A 7 -11.25 -29.66 26.04
N ARG A 8 -10.11 -29.01 26.22
CA ARG A 8 -9.33 -29.01 27.47
C ARG A 8 -8.87 -27.60 27.77
N VAL A 9 -9.08 -27.17 29.00
CA VAL A 9 -8.58 -25.88 29.51
C VAL A 9 -7.21 -26.07 30.13
N HIS A 10 -6.30 -25.16 29.88
CA HIS A 10 -4.92 -25.18 30.34
C HIS A 10 -4.56 -23.87 31.03
N ASP A 11 -3.72 -23.95 32.06
CA ASP A 11 -3.10 -22.78 32.68
C ASP A 11 -2.01 -22.24 31.72
N THR A 12 -2.15 -21.02 31.31
CA THR A 12 -1.27 -20.34 30.37
C THR A 12 -1.01 -18.92 30.87
N PRO A 13 -0.30 -18.76 32.00
CA PRO A 13 -0.03 -17.44 32.57
C PRO A 13 0.81 -16.59 31.62
N ASP A 14 0.58 -15.28 31.63
CA ASP A 14 1.36 -14.29 30.88
C ASP A 14 1.38 -14.50 29.34
N THR A 15 0.29 -15.08 28.79
CA THR A 15 0.16 -15.34 27.35
C THR A 15 -1.01 -14.60 26.69
N PRO A 16 -1.10 -13.27 26.79
CA PRO A 16 -2.23 -12.52 26.24
C PRO A 16 -2.15 -12.31 24.71
N THR A 17 -1.04 -12.71 24.08
CA THR A 17 -0.82 -12.58 22.62
C THR A 17 -0.69 -13.94 21.96
N ILE A 18 -0.96 -14.02 20.65
CA ILE A 18 -0.81 -15.25 19.87
C ILE A 18 0.63 -15.78 19.92
N GLU A 19 1.62 -14.90 19.85
CA GLU A 19 3.03 -15.27 19.89
C GLU A 19 3.41 -15.93 21.22
N THR A 20 3.05 -15.29 22.34
CA THR A 20 3.33 -15.84 23.68
C THR A 20 2.56 -17.13 23.95
N LEU A 21 1.31 -17.21 23.45
CA LEU A 21 0.49 -18.42 23.57
C LEU A 21 1.10 -19.60 22.80
N VAL A 22 1.51 -19.39 21.55
CA VAL A 22 2.13 -20.44 20.71
C VAL A 22 3.45 -20.92 21.32
N ALA A 23 4.29 -20.00 21.81
CA ALA A 23 5.53 -20.34 22.48
C ALA A 23 5.27 -21.21 23.73
N HIS A 24 4.33 -20.80 24.58
CA HIS A 24 3.94 -21.55 25.78
C HIS A 24 3.32 -22.91 25.42
N ALA A 25 2.47 -22.97 24.41
CA ALA A 25 1.81 -24.21 23.99
C ALA A 25 2.81 -25.25 23.49
N ASN A 26 3.87 -24.83 22.80
CA ASN A 26 4.95 -25.70 22.34
C ASN A 26 5.87 -26.13 23.50
N ASP A 27 6.25 -25.19 24.39
CA ASP A 27 7.08 -25.47 25.56
C ASP A 27 6.43 -26.49 26.51
N ARG A 28 5.12 -26.40 26.69
CA ARG A 28 4.32 -27.27 27.57
C ARG A 28 3.69 -28.47 26.87
N GLU A 29 3.94 -28.65 25.60
CA GLU A 29 3.34 -29.70 24.75
C GLU A 29 1.82 -29.83 24.97
N LEU A 30 1.10 -28.68 24.90
CA LEU A 30 -0.32 -28.67 25.17
C LEU A 30 -1.07 -29.65 24.25
N ALA A 31 -1.97 -30.41 24.85
CA ALA A 31 -2.69 -31.51 24.20
C ALA A 31 -1.79 -32.57 23.54
N GLY A 32 -0.53 -32.72 24.01
CA GLY A 32 0.45 -33.66 23.46
C GLY A 32 1.06 -33.23 22.11
N ARG A 33 1.07 -31.93 21.80
CA ARG A 33 1.67 -31.33 20.58
C ARG A 33 2.74 -30.31 20.95
N SER A 34 3.83 -30.30 20.19
CA SER A 34 4.92 -29.31 20.26
C SER A 34 5.15 -28.58 18.93
N ASP A 35 4.18 -28.66 18.00
CA ASP A 35 4.21 -28.08 16.66
C ASP A 35 3.08 -27.06 16.43
N TRP A 36 2.61 -26.40 17.49
CA TRP A 36 1.61 -25.34 17.40
C TRP A 36 2.14 -24.15 16.60
N THR A 37 1.30 -23.65 15.72
CA THR A 37 1.54 -22.42 14.95
C THR A 37 0.46 -21.38 15.23
N ALA A 38 0.69 -20.15 14.83
CA ALA A 38 -0.35 -19.12 14.93
C ALA A 38 -1.62 -19.48 14.14
N ALA A 39 -1.49 -20.23 13.04
CA ALA A 39 -2.63 -20.69 12.26
C ALA A 39 -3.54 -21.72 12.97
N ASP A 40 -3.02 -22.41 13.99
CA ASP A 40 -3.79 -23.33 14.82
C ASP A 40 -4.59 -22.62 15.93
N THR A 41 -4.40 -21.31 16.08
CA THR A 41 -5.07 -20.51 17.11
C THR A 41 -6.25 -19.73 16.51
N LEU A 42 -7.27 -19.47 17.33
CA LEU A 42 -8.40 -18.62 16.97
C LEU A 42 -8.33 -17.32 17.79
N LYS A 43 -8.04 -16.22 17.09
CA LYS A 43 -8.01 -14.88 17.66
C LYS A 43 -9.39 -14.24 17.56
N ASN A 44 -9.89 -13.75 18.70
CA ASN A 44 -11.19 -13.09 18.81
C ASN A 44 -10.98 -11.59 19.06
N VAL A 45 -11.40 -10.77 18.12
CA VAL A 45 -11.25 -9.32 18.15
C VAL A 45 -12.58 -8.66 18.40
N ALA A 46 -12.70 -7.95 19.52
CA ALA A 46 -13.91 -7.20 19.87
C ALA A 46 -13.89 -5.81 19.20
N VAL A 47 -14.98 -5.47 18.53
CA VAL A 47 -15.17 -4.19 17.82
C VAL A 47 -16.53 -3.59 18.16
N VAL A 48 -16.61 -2.28 18.04
CA VAL A 48 -17.85 -1.50 18.20
C VAL A 48 -18.34 -1.09 16.83
N VAL A 49 -19.57 -1.46 16.50
CA VAL A 49 -20.25 -1.13 15.24
C VAL A 49 -21.29 -0.04 15.50
N ARG A 50 -21.21 1.06 14.75
CA ARG A 50 -22.17 2.19 14.84
C ARG A 50 -22.88 2.36 13.51
N GLY A 51 -24.12 1.93 13.45
CA GLY A 51 -25.00 2.16 12.30
C GLY A 51 -25.53 3.61 12.28
N PRO A 52 -25.81 4.18 11.09
CA PRO A 52 -26.45 5.48 11.00
C PRO A 52 -27.86 5.42 11.62
N GLY A 53 -28.09 6.28 12.61
CA GLY A 53 -29.39 6.36 13.31
C GLY A 53 -29.64 5.28 14.35
N ALA A 54 -28.69 4.36 14.59
CA ALA A 54 -28.79 3.42 15.69
C ALA A 54 -28.65 4.15 17.04
N PRO A 55 -29.54 3.94 18.01
CA PRO A 55 -29.49 4.65 19.29
C PRO A 55 -28.26 4.28 20.13
N GLU A 56 -27.81 3.05 20.02
CA GLU A 56 -26.62 2.54 20.72
C GLU A 56 -25.69 1.77 19.78
N PRO A 57 -24.39 1.79 20.07
CA PRO A 57 -23.43 0.98 19.32
C PRO A 57 -23.59 -0.50 19.67
N GLU A 58 -23.39 -1.36 18.67
CA GLU A 58 -23.37 -2.82 18.82
C GLU A 58 -21.95 -3.29 19.13
N LEU A 59 -21.80 -4.17 20.12
CA LEU A 59 -20.56 -4.92 20.35
C LEU A 59 -20.55 -6.17 19.47
N LEU A 60 -19.57 -6.27 18.59
CA LEU A 60 -19.36 -7.40 17.69
C LEU A 60 -17.98 -8.03 17.97
N VAL A 61 -17.92 -9.36 18.03
CA VAL A 61 -16.65 -10.07 18.08
C VAL A 61 -16.40 -10.75 16.73
N ILE A 62 -15.17 -10.65 16.24
CA ILE A 62 -14.74 -11.24 14.97
C ILE A 62 -13.65 -12.28 15.25
N GLY A 63 -13.92 -13.54 14.89
CA GLY A 63 -12.96 -14.64 14.99
C GLY A 63 -12.16 -14.82 13.70
N VAL A 64 -10.84 -14.76 13.80
CA VAL A 64 -9.92 -15.01 12.68
C VAL A 64 -8.84 -16.00 13.11
N PRO A 65 -8.25 -16.80 12.19
CA PRO A 65 -7.03 -17.55 12.50
C PRO A 65 -5.96 -16.63 13.08
N GLY A 66 -5.24 -17.07 14.11
CA GLY A 66 -4.33 -16.21 14.85
C GLY A 66 -3.12 -15.73 14.06
N ASP A 67 -2.83 -16.36 12.94
CA ASP A 67 -1.84 -15.87 11.98
C ASP A 67 -2.35 -14.68 11.13
N ARG A 68 -3.61 -14.26 11.28
CA ARG A 68 -4.24 -13.16 10.54
C ARG A 68 -4.55 -11.97 11.45
N GLU A 69 -4.55 -10.77 10.85
CA GLU A 69 -5.02 -9.55 11.49
C GLU A 69 -6.41 -9.16 10.95
N VAL A 70 -7.23 -8.56 11.79
CA VAL A 70 -8.51 -7.99 11.34
C VAL A 70 -8.25 -6.65 10.65
N ASP A 71 -8.71 -6.52 9.42
CA ASP A 71 -8.72 -5.27 8.66
C ASP A 71 -10.06 -4.55 8.87
N LEU A 72 -10.06 -3.54 9.73
CA LEU A 72 -11.27 -2.79 10.07
C LEU A 72 -11.92 -2.14 8.84
N LYS A 73 -11.13 -1.76 7.81
CA LYS A 73 -11.69 -1.17 6.58
C LYS A 73 -12.45 -2.19 5.75
N ARG A 74 -11.99 -3.44 5.72
CA ARG A 74 -12.75 -4.53 5.11
C ARG A 74 -14.04 -4.80 5.87
N VAL A 75 -13.98 -4.81 7.21
CA VAL A 75 -15.17 -4.97 8.06
C VAL A 75 -16.17 -3.84 7.83
N GLU A 76 -15.72 -2.58 7.80
CA GLU A 76 -16.55 -1.41 7.46
C GLU A 76 -17.18 -1.52 6.08
N ALA A 77 -16.44 -1.99 5.08
CA ALA A 77 -16.97 -2.16 3.72
C ALA A 77 -18.11 -3.19 3.66
N VAL A 78 -18.02 -4.28 4.42
CA VAL A 78 -19.08 -5.29 4.51
C VAL A 78 -20.27 -4.80 5.31
N LEU A 79 -20.04 -4.04 6.39
CA LEU A 79 -21.09 -3.52 7.28
C LEU A 79 -21.62 -2.13 6.88
N HIS A 80 -21.20 -1.61 5.71
CA HIS A 80 -21.64 -0.30 5.23
C HIS A 80 -23.16 -0.15 5.31
N PRO A 81 -23.67 1.00 5.79
CA PRO A 81 -23.00 2.27 6.09
C PRO A 81 -22.52 2.44 7.55
N ALA A 82 -22.39 1.37 8.32
CA ALA A 82 -21.89 1.43 9.68
C ALA A 82 -20.37 1.75 9.75
N THR A 83 -19.94 2.41 10.83
CA THR A 83 -18.52 2.60 11.16
C THR A 83 -18.08 1.57 12.18
N VAL A 84 -16.79 1.18 12.15
CA VAL A 84 -16.24 0.16 13.02
C VAL A 84 -14.99 0.66 13.73
N THR A 85 -14.94 0.51 15.05
CA THR A 85 -13.76 0.83 15.87
C THR A 85 -13.41 -0.33 16.79
N VAL A 86 -12.16 -0.40 17.27
CA VAL A 86 -11.75 -1.40 18.25
C VAL A 86 -12.51 -1.16 19.57
N PHE A 87 -12.93 -2.23 20.24
CA PHE A 87 -13.52 -2.14 21.57
C PHE A 87 -12.43 -1.94 22.61
N GLU A 88 -12.57 -0.89 23.44
CA GLU A 88 -11.58 -0.51 24.45
C GLU A 88 -12.10 -0.54 25.88
N ASP A 89 -13.42 -0.45 26.09
CA ASP A 89 -14.08 -0.39 27.40
C ASP A 89 -14.33 -1.79 28.01
N TRP A 90 -13.24 -2.51 28.26
CA TRP A 90 -13.30 -3.87 28.83
C TRP A 90 -13.85 -3.90 30.25
N GLU A 91 -13.80 -2.78 30.99
CA GLU A 91 -14.33 -2.68 32.35
C GLU A 91 -15.86 -2.75 32.37
N SER A 92 -16.52 -2.28 31.30
CA SER A 92 -17.98 -2.38 31.17
C SER A 92 -18.48 -3.79 30.87
N ARG A 93 -17.59 -4.69 30.43
CA ARG A 93 -17.91 -6.07 30.04
C ARG A 93 -16.95 -7.08 30.71
N PRO A 94 -17.01 -7.23 32.03
CA PRO A 94 -16.06 -8.06 32.79
C PRO A 94 -16.12 -9.54 32.44
N GLU A 95 -17.20 -10.00 31.81
CA GLU A 95 -17.32 -11.36 31.29
C GLU A 95 -16.44 -11.61 30.04
N LEU A 96 -15.95 -10.53 29.39
CA LEU A 96 -15.06 -10.62 28.25
C LEU A 96 -13.61 -10.37 28.70
N VAL A 97 -12.81 -11.41 28.79
CA VAL A 97 -11.46 -11.27 29.33
C VAL A 97 -10.46 -10.88 28.26
N ARG A 98 -9.95 -9.64 28.31
CA ARG A 98 -8.95 -9.14 27.36
C ARG A 98 -7.71 -10.04 27.34
N GLY A 99 -7.28 -10.45 26.12
CA GLY A 99 -6.15 -11.33 25.91
C GLY A 99 -6.47 -12.83 26.06
N TYR A 100 -7.63 -13.17 26.65
CA TYR A 100 -8.07 -14.55 26.89
C TYR A 100 -9.51 -14.81 26.41
N LEU A 101 -9.99 -13.97 25.49
CA LEU A 101 -11.36 -14.06 24.97
C LEU A 101 -11.52 -15.32 24.10
N GLY A 102 -12.45 -16.18 24.45
CA GLY A 102 -12.85 -17.35 23.68
C GLY A 102 -14.30 -17.26 23.19
N PRO A 103 -14.66 -17.95 22.11
CA PRO A 103 -16.00 -17.86 21.53
C PRO A 103 -17.09 -18.54 22.35
N GLN A 104 -16.74 -19.39 23.32
CA GLN A 104 -17.66 -20.27 24.05
C GLN A 104 -18.70 -19.52 24.90
N ILE A 105 -18.41 -18.26 25.31
CA ILE A 105 -19.32 -17.47 26.15
C ILE A 105 -20.13 -16.43 25.38
N LEU A 106 -19.76 -16.11 24.12
CA LEU A 106 -20.30 -14.96 23.42
C LEU A 106 -21.81 -15.01 23.26
N ALA A 107 -22.37 -16.18 22.96
CA ALA A 107 -23.83 -16.35 22.87
C ALA A 107 -24.54 -16.06 24.22
N LYS A 108 -23.94 -16.50 25.36
CA LYS A 108 -24.50 -16.21 26.70
C LYS A 108 -24.36 -14.75 27.09
N ALA A 109 -23.28 -14.10 26.62
CA ALA A 109 -23.02 -12.69 26.84
C ALA A 109 -23.88 -11.78 25.95
N GLY A 110 -24.69 -12.33 25.05
CA GLY A 110 -25.49 -11.59 24.08
C GLY A 110 -24.65 -10.80 23.08
N VAL A 111 -23.44 -11.31 22.78
CA VAL A 111 -22.50 -10.68 21.85
C VAL A 111 -22.57 -11.39 20.52
N ARG A 112 -22.85 -10.67 19.47
CA ARG A 112 -22.82 -11.17 18.09
C ARG A 112 -21.42 -11.61 17.71
N TYR A 113 -21.31 -12.79 17.11
CA TYR A 113 -20.04 -13.40 16.75
C TYR A 113 -19.98 -13.75 15.27
N LEU A 114 -19.12 -13.08 14.52
CA LEU A 114 -18.84 -13.40 13.12
C LEU A 114 -17.43 -14.01 13.00
N VAL A 115 -17.25 -14.91 12.05
CA VAL A 115 -15.96 -15.55 11.83
C VAL A 115 -15.46 -15.37 10.39
N ASP A 116 -14.15 -15.37 10.24
CA ASP A 116 -13.52 -15.45 8.91
C ASP A 116 -13.94 -16.75 8.21
N PRO A 117 -14.12 -16.77 6.88
CA PRO A 117 -14.50 -17.98 6.13
C PRO A 117 -13.57 -19.17 6.30
N ARG A 118 -12.36 -18.98 6.82
CA ARG A 118 -11.41 -20.08 7.15
C ARG A 118 -11.80 -20.84 8.40
N VAL A 119 -12.65 -20.25 9.26
CA VAL A 119 -13.20 -20.90 10.45
C VAL A 119 -14.43 -21.69 10.08
N VAL A 120 -14.22 -22.92 9.63
CA VAL A 120 -15.30 -23.78 9.11
C VAL A 120 -15.86 -24.72 10.19
N PRO A 121 -17.11 -25.18 10.06
CA PRO A 121 -17.66 -26.21 10.95
C PRO A 121 -16.76 -27.46 11.00
N GLY A 122 -16.47 -27.93 12.22
CA GLY A 122 -15.55 -29.06 12.47
C GLY A 122 -14.09 -28.68 12.65
N SER A 123 -13.68 -27.43 12.32
CA SER A 123 -12.32 -26.96 12.64
C SER A 123 -12.10 -26.84 14.15
N ALA A 124 -10.95 -27.28 14.62
CA ALA A 124 -10.56 -27.30 16.04
C ALA A 124 -9.45 -26.27 16.30
N TRP A 125 -9.57 -25.52 17.38
CA TRP A 125 -8.75 -24.36 17.65
C TRP A 125 -8.15 -24.35 19.06
N LEU A 126 -7.01 -23.69 19.22
CA LEU A 126 -6.48 -23.18 20.48
C LEU A 126 -6.91 -21.74 20.64
N THR A 127 -7.67 -21.40 21.69
CA THR A 127 -8.24 -20.06 21.89
C THR A 127 -8.39 -19.72 23.37
N GLY A 128 -8.79 -18.51 23.70
CA GLY A 128 -9.04 -18.10 25.08
C GLY A 128 -10.10 -18.96 25.78
N ALA A 129 -9.94 -19.13 27.09
CA ALA A 129 -10.93 -19.83 27.94
C ALA A 129 -11.86 -18.86 28.71
N ASN A 130 -11.78 -17.54 28.44
CA ASN A 130 -12.50 -16.48 29.14
C ASN A 130 -12.17 -16.37 30.62
N GLU A 131 -11.00 -16.83 31.01
CA GLU A 131 -10.42 -16.68 32.34
C GLU A 131 -9.00 -16.12 32.20
N PRO A 132 -8.59 -15.17 33.07
CA PRO A 132 -7.22 -14.66 33.04
C PRO A 132 -6.19 -15.78 33.17
N GLY A 133 -5.18 -15.78 32.29
CA GLY A 133 -4.12 -16.79 32.31
C GLY A 133 -4.56 -18.18 31.86
N ARG A 134 -5.68 -18.30 31.10
CA ARG A 134 -6.16 -19.60 30.64
C ARG A 134 -6.56 -19.62 29.16
N HIS A 135 -6.18 -20.70 28.49
CA HIS A 135 -6.60 -21.01 27.12
C HIS A 135 -7.16 -22.44 27.03
N ALA A 136 -7.92 -22.69 25.98
CA ALA A 136 -8.52 -23.98 25.72
C ALA A 136 -8.05 -24.55 24.37
N THR A 137 -7.63 -25.81 24.36
CA THR A 137 -7.37 -26.59 23.14
C THR A 137 -8.61 -27.40 22.75
N GLY A 138 -8.71 -27.77 21.47
CA GLY A 138 -9.80 -28.60 20.97
C GLY A 138 -11.15 -27.92 20.99
N VAL A 139 -11.18 -26.59 20.90
CA VAL A 139 -12.42 -25.80 20.76
C VAL A 139 -12.90 -25.89 19.32
N VAL A 140 -14.03 -26.57 19.10
CA VAL A 140 -14.50 -26.95 17.76
C VAL A 140 -15.69 -26.10 17.32
N CYS A 141 -15.57 -25.49 16.15
CA CYS A 141 -16.65 -24.77 15.49
C CYS A 141 -17.82 -25.74 15.18
N GLY A 142 -19.03 -25.35 15.53
CA GLY A 142 -20.24 -26.16 15.38
C GLY A 142 -20.49 -27.16 16.51
N ARG A 143 -19.54 -27.33 17.48
CA ARG A 143 -19.73 -28.12 18.69
C ARG A 143 -19.69 -27.26 19.94
N ASP A 144 -18.62 -26.47 20.12
CA ASP A 144 -18.36 -25.71 21.34
C ASP A 144 -18.79 -24.24 21.19
N PHE A 145 -18.88 -23.78 19.96
CA PHE A 145 -19.46 -22.48 19.59
C PHE A 145 -20.08 -22.53 18.21
N VAL A 146 -21.07 -21.69 17.98
CA VAL A 146 -21.71 -21.50 16.67
C VAL A 146 -21.65 -20.01 16.36
N PRO A 147 -20.99 -19.59 15.27
CA PRO A 147 -20.99 -18.18 14.87
C PRO A 147 -22.33 -17.76 14.29
N ASP A 148 -22.70 -16.50 14.42
CA ASP A 148 -23.92 -15.91 13.82
C ASP A 148 -23.79 -15.73 12.29
N GLY A 149 -22.59 -15.90 11.74
CA GLY A 149 -22.31 -15.79 10.31
C GLY A 149 -20.81 -15.70 10.02
N THR A 150 -20.51 -15.48 8.75
CA THR A 150 -19.13 -15.29 8.27
C THR A 150 -18.91 -13.86 7.77
N ILE A 151 -17.66 -13.38 7.88
CA ILE A 151 -17.26 -12.07 7.40
C ILE A 151 -15.83 -12.11 6.85
N GLU A 152 -15.61 -11.55 5.67
CA GLU A 152 -14.29 -11.33 5.09
C GLU A 152 -13.54 -10.21 5.83
N ALA A 153 -13.00 -10.54 6.99
CA ALA A 153 -12.39 -9.58 7.90
C ALA A 153 -10.86 -9.59 7.89
N ALA A 154 -10.24 -10.69 7.47
CA ALA A 154 -8.78 -10.84 7.59
C ALA A 154 -8.02 -10.01 6.56
N THR A 155 -6.86 -9.47 6.98
CA THR A 155 -5.90 -8.83 6.08
C THR A 155 -5.46 -9.81 4.99
N VAL A 156 -5.50 -9.35 3.74
CA VAL A 156 -5.08 -10.14 2.58
C VAL A 156 -3.57 -10.35 2.57
N ARG A 157 -3.14 -11.55 2.23
CA ARG A 157 -1.73 -11.94 2.06
C ARG A 157 -1.44 -12.40 0.64
N ASP A 158 -0.18 -12.32 0.30
CA ASP A 158 0.34 -12.91 -0.94
C ASP A 158 0.08 -14.43 -0.93
N GLY A 159 -0.46 -14.94 -2.04
CA GLY A 159 -0.84 -16.35 -2.15
C GLY A 159 -2.23 -16.71 -1.61
N ASP A 160 -2.97 -15.80 -1.00
CA ASP A 160 -4.36 -16.07 -0.60
C ASP A 160 -5.21 -16.42 -1.82
N PRO A 161 -6.21 -17.33 -1.70
CA PRO A 161 -7.08 -17.69 -2.81
C PRO A 161 -7.89 -16.46 -3.28
N CYS A 162 -8.09 -16.38 -4.58
CA CYS A 162 -8.90 -15.33 -5.18
C CYS A 162 -10.38 -15.50 -4.82
N PRO A 163 -11.07 -14.50 -4.26
CA PRO A 163 -12.49 -14.61 -3.94
C PRO A 163 -13.40 -14.60 -5.18
N ALA A 164 -12.87 -14.24 -6.35
CA ALA A 164 -13.62 -14.14 -7.59
C ALA A 164 -13.45 -15.34 -8.54
N CYS A 165 -12.46 -16.22 -8.30
CA CYS A 165 -12.23 -17.40 -9.12
C CYS A 165 -11.64 -18.57 -8.32
N GLU A 166 -11.92 -19.81 -8.73
CA GLU A 166 -11.56 -21.02 -7.97
C GLU A 166 -10.07 -21.37 -7.96
N HIS A 167 -9.29 -20.86 -8.92
CA HIS A 167 -7.91 -21.30 -9.15
C HIS A 167 -6.86 -20.18 -9.04
N GLY A 168 -7.30 -18.93 -8.88
CA GLY A 168 -6.39 -17.78 -8.77
C GLY A 168 -5.84 -17.60 -7.36
N ALA A 169 -4.59 -17.14 -7.28
CA ALA A 169 -4.00 -16.65 -6.05
C ALA A 169 -3.80 -15.14 -6.13
N LEU A 170 -4.04 -14.45 -5.01
CA LEU A 170 -3.81 -13.02 -4.90
C LEU A 170 -2.30 -12.72 -4.86
N SER A 171 -1.88 -11.69 -5.55
CA SER A 171 -0.51 -11.19 -5.53
C SER A 171 -0.49 -9.77 -4.97
N LYS A 172 0.24 -9.56 -3.88
CA LYS A 172 0.38 -8.25 -3.26
C LYS A 172 1.48 -7.46 -3.96
N ARG A 173 1.15 -6.24 -4.39
CA ARG A 173 2.11 -5.30 -4.97
C ARG A 173 2.05 -3.98 -4.21
N ARG A 174 3.20 -3.31 -4.09
CA ARG A 174 3.25 -1.92 -3.69
C ARG A 174 2.99 -1.05 -4.92
N GLY A 175 2.17 -0.03 -4.76
CA GLY A 175 1.90 0.96 -5.79
C GLY A 175 1.89 2.36 -5.21
N ILE A 176 2.12 3.34 -6.07
CA ILE A 176 1.96 4.76 -5.74
C ILE A 176 0.61 5.18 -6.32
N GLU A 177 -0.32 5.63 -5.48
CA GLU A 177 -1.60 6.18 -5.94
C GLU A 177 -1.38 7.54 -6.57
N ILE A 178 -1.48 7.64 -7.89
CA ILE A 178 -1.29 8.88 -8.64
C ILE A 178 -2.59 9.59 -8.98
N ALA A 179 -3.70 8.86 -9.02
CA ALA A 179 -5.02 9.36 -9.36
C ALA A 179 -6.11 8.66 -8.55
N HIS A 180 -7.23 9.34 -8.35
CA HIS A 180 -8.39 8.81 -7.63
C HIS A 180 -9.70 9.24 -8.29
N ILE A 181 -10.65 8.30 -8.40
CA ILE A 181 -12.01 8.57 -8.87
C ILE A 181 -12.93 8.59 -7.66
N PHE A 182 -13.60 9.71 -7.44
CA PHE A 182 -14.56 9.88 -6.36
C PHE A 182 -15.98 9.75 -6.91
N GLN A 183 -16.70 8.74 -6.48
CA GLN A 183 -18.12 8.56 -6.78
C GLN A 183 -18.95 9.30 -5.72
N LEU A 184 -19.12 10.61 -5.90
CA LEU A 184 -19.79 11.47 -4.91
C LEU A 184 -21.31 11.33 -4.92
N GLY A 185 -21.88 10.70 -5.94
CA GLY A 185 -23.32 10.47 -6.05
C GLY A 185 -24.09 11.80 -6.06
N ARG A 186 -25.14 11.88 -5.23
CA ARG A 186 -26.00 13.06 -5.11
C ARG A 186 -25.70 13.95 -3.90
N ARG A 187 -24.69 13.63 -3.11
CA ARG A 187 -24.40 14.32 -1.84
C ARG A 187 -24.40 15.83 -1.96
N PHE A 188 -23.72 16.37 -2.96
CA PHE A 188 -23.65 17.82 -3.18
C PHE A 188 -24.85 18.35 -3.95
N ALA A 189 -25.36 17.59 -4.93
CA ALA A 189 -26.52 17.98 -5.69
C ALA A 189 -27.78 18.09 -4.82
N ASP A 190 -27.93 17.20 -3.82
CA ASP A 190 -29.05 17.28 -2.88
C ASP A 190 -28.90 18.51 -1.95
N ALA A 191 -27.70 18.78 -1.45
CA ALA A 191 -27.45 19.94 -0.58
C ALA A 191 -27.70 21.30 -1.26
N PHE A 192 -27.39 21.39 -2.59
CA PHE A 192 -27.54 22.60 -3.39
C PHE A 192 -28.80 22.62 -4.24
N ALA A 193 -29.67 21.62 -4.14
CA ALA A 193 -30.86 21.43 -4.98
C ALA A 193 -30.53 21.56 -6.49
N LEU A 194 -29.41 20.98 -6.92
CA LEU A 194 -28.89 21.09 -8.28
C LEU A 194 -29.57 20.06 -9.19
N ASP A 195 -30.44 20.56 -10.08
CA ASP A 195 -31.15 19.79 -11.07
C ASP A 195 -30.78 20.23 -12.50
N ALA A 196 -30.82 19.27 -13.43
CA ALA A 196 -30.74 19.51 -14.86
C ALA A 196 -32.04 19.07 -15.54
N LEU A 197 -32.35 19.62 -16.71
CA LEU A 197 -33.51 19.14 -17.49
C LEU A 197 -33.14 17.82 -18.19
N GLY A 198 -33.96 16.80 -17.96
CA GLY A 198 -33.89 15.56 -18.72
C GLY A 198 -34.33 15.71 -20.17
N PRO A 199 -34.18 14.64 -20.99
CA PRO A 199 -34.64 14.64 -22.40
C PRO A 199 -36.14 14.90 -22.57
N ASP A 200 -36.93 14.62 -21.55
CA ASP A 200 -38.37 14.85 -21.45
C ASP A 200 -38.74 16.23 -20.89
N GLY A 201 -37.75 17.09 -20.60
CA GLY A 201 -37.93 18.39 -19.98
C GLY A 201 -38.22 18.37 -18.48
N ALA A 202 -38.25 17.20 -17.84
CA ALA A 202 -38.43 17.09 -16.39
C ALA A 202 -37.11 17.34 -15.64
N PRO A 203 -37.15 17.93 -14.43
CA PRO A 203 -35.96 18.12 -13.63
C PRO A 203 -35.42 16.78 -13.12
N VAL A 204 -34.11 16.55 -13.31
CA VAL A 204 -33.38 15.37 -12.86
C VAL A 204 -32.25 15.81 -11.95
N ARG A 205 -32.20 15.27 -10.71
CA ARG A 205 -31.12 15.52 -9.78
C ARG A 205 -29.81 14.98 -10.35
N VAL A 206 -28.79 15.82 -10.50
CA VAL A 206 -27.50 15.44 -11.07
C VAL A 206 -26.72 14.51 -10.16
N THR A 207 -25.95 13.61 -10.77
CA THR A 207 -24.98 12.75 -10.08
C THR A 207 -23.59 13.28 -10.38
N MET A 208 -22.76 13.37 -9.34
CA MET A 208 -21.42 13.94 -9.42
C MET A 208 -20.34 12.86 -9.32
N GLY A 209 -19.38 12.91 -10.24
CA GLY A 209 -18.08 12.27 -10.14
C GLY A 209 -16.98 13.33 -10.00
N CYS A 210 -15.90 13.01 -9.32
CA CYS A 210 -14.71 13.86 -9.25
C CYS A 210 -13.48 13.02 -9.57
N TYR A 211 -12.55 13.61 -10.31
CA TYR A 211 -11.36 12.92 -10.82
C TYR A 211 -10.13 13.70 -10.37
N GLY A 212 -9.42 13.16 -9.37
CA GLY A 212 -8.22 13.77 -8.82
C GLY A 212 -6.96 13.15 -9.43
N LEU A 213 -5.98 14.00 -9.80
CA LEU A 213 -4.67 13.59 -10.25
C LEU A 213 -3.60 14.39 -9.50
N GLY A 214 -2.69 13.69 -8.83
CA GLY A 214 -1.58 14.31 -8.08
C GLY A 214 -0.39 14.58 -9.00
N ILE A 215 -0.33 15.73 -9.65
CA ILE A 215 0.74 16.08 -10.60
C ILE A 215 2.13 15.94 -9.97
N SER A 216 2.35 16.53 -8.79
CA SER A 216 3.63 16.41 -8.07
C SER A 216 3.95 14.95 -7.69
N ARG A 217 2.93 14.16 -7.38
CA ARG A 217 3.10 12.73 -7.07
C ARG A 217 3.44 11.92 -8.32
N VAL A 218 2.87 12.27 -9.49
CA VAL A 218 3.27 11.66 -10.78
C VAL A 218 4.74 11.93 -11.06
N MET A 219 5.22 13.16 -10.87
CA MET A 219 6.64 13.50 -11.04
C MET A 219 7.52 12.67 -10.10
N ALA A 220 7.15 12.56 -8.82
CA ALA A 220 7.88 11.75 -7.85
C ALA A 220 7.89 10.25 -8.23
N ALA A 221 6.76 9.73 -8.74
CA ALA A 221 6.66 8.35 -9.20
C ALA A 221 7.53 8.08 -10.43
N VAL A 222 7.62 9.03 -11.36
CA VAL A 222 8.53 8.94 -12.51
C VAL A 222 9.98 8.91 -12.04
N ALA A 223 10.38 9.80 -11.13
CA ALA A 223 11.74 9.82 -10.56
C ALA A 223 12.08 8.51 -9.84
N GLU A 224 11.13 7.96 -9.07
CA GLU A 224 11.27 6.67 -8.37
C GLU A 224 11.48 5.48 -9.34
N GLN A 225 10.88 5.52 -10.52
CA GLN A 225 10.95 4.42 -11.49
C GLN A 225 12.07 4.59 -12.53
N HIS A 226 12.57 5.81 -12.70
CA HIS A 226 13.56 6.15 -13.72
C HIS A 226 14.83 6.69 -13.10
N HIS A 227 15.61 5.83 -12.46
CA HIS A 227 16.93 6.12 -11.90
C HIS A 227 17.88 4.92 -12.05
N ASP A 228 19.15 5.15 -11.79
CA ASP A 228 20.18 4.14 -11.59
C ASP A 228 21.09 4.57 -10.42
N ASP A 229 22.20 3.86 -10.20
CA ASP A 229 23.13 4.15 -9.10
C ASP A 229 23.81 5.53 -9.21
N ALA A 230 23.84 6.13 -10.41
CA ALA A 230 24.43 7.45 -10.65
C ALA A 230 23.43 8.60 -10.45
N GLY A 231 22.12 8.36 -10.56
CA GLY A 231 21.09 9.38 -10.40
C GLY A 231 19.86 9.17 -11.28
N LEU A 232 19.14 10.25 -11.55
CA LEU A 232 17.89 10.23 -12.33
C LEU A 232 18.15 9.94 -13.82
N ARG A 233 17.11 9.43 -14.48
CA ARG A 233 17.07 9.14 -15.93
C ARG A 233 15.70 9.56 -16.47
N TRP A 234 15.50 10.85 -16.60
CA TRP A 234 14.20 11.37 -17.03
C TRP A 234 13.82 10.87 -18.43
N PRO A 235 12.60 10.33 -18.63
CA PRO A 235 12.03 10.16 -19.97
C PRO A 235 11.89 11.52 -20.64
N ALA A 236 12.28 11.64 -21.91
CA ALA A 236 12.32 12.90 -22.64
C ALA A 236 11.02 13.74 -22.55
N PRO A 237 9.79 13.16 -22.63
CA PRO A 237 8.56 13.96 -22.55
C PRO A 237 8.32 14.69 -21.22
N VAL A 238 8.94 14.23 -20.12
CA VAL A 238 8.74 14.77 -18.77
C VAL A 238 10.04 15.32 -18.15
N ALA A 239 11.13 15.29 -18.88
CA ALA A 239 12.40 15.86 -18.43
C ALA A 239 12.26 17.36 -18.23
N PRO A 240 12.86 17.96 -17.17
CA PRO A 240 12.89 19.41 -16.98
C PRO A 240 13.58 20.16 -18.12
N CYS A 241 14.65 19.59 -18.65
CA CYS A 241 15.37 20.05 -19.84
C CYS A 241 15.69 18.85 -20.74
N ASP A 242 15.92 19.10 -22.00
CA ASP A 242 16.24 18.05 -22.98
C ASP A 242 17.75 17.78 -23.00
N VAL A 243 18.56 18.81 -22.78
CA VAL A 243 20.03 18.77 -22.85
C VAL A 243 20.64 19.47 -21.64
N HIS A 244 21.68 18.84 -21.06
CA HIS A 244 22.54 19.45 -20.05
C HIS A 244 23.93 19.70 -20.66
N LEU A 245 24.32 20.96 -20.79
CA LEU A 245 25.64 21.37 -21.28
C LEU A 245 26.61 21.52 -20.10
N VAL A 246 27.73 20.83 -20.15
CA VAL A 246 28.72 20.74 -19.06
C VAL A 246 30.06 21.21 -19.58
N PRO A 247 30.36 22.53 -19.60
CA PRO A 247 31.72 23.02 -19.83
C PRO A 247 32.64 22.67 -18.66
N THR A 248 33.77 22.05 -18.94
CA THR A 248 34.70 21.56 -17.91
C THR A 248 35.53 22.68 -17.26
N GLY A 249 35.52 23.86 -17.82
CA GLY A 249 36.20 25.04 -17.31
C GLY A 249 35.79 26.32 -18.02
N GLN A 250 36.31 27.43 -17.56
CA GLN A 250 35.97 28.79 -18.07
C GLN A 250 36.28 28.97 -19.57
N ALA A 251 37.34 28.32 -20.08
CA ALA A 251 37.71 28.41 -21.50
C ALA A 251 36.68 27.81 -22.45
N GLN A 252 35.84 26.87 -21.96
CA GLN A 252 34.80 26.22 -22.75
C GLN A 252 33.43 26.91 -22.67
N LEU A 253 33.27 27.87 -21.75
CA LEU A 253 31.96 28.47 -21.44
C LEU A 253 31.40 29.24 -22.64
N ALA A 254 32.21 30.02 -23.37
CA ALA A 254 31.75 30.78 -24.53
C ALA A 254 31.12 29.87 -25.60
N ALA A 255 31.82 28.78 -25.96
CA ALA A 255 31.28 27.81 -26.93
C ALA A 255 30.06 27.05 -26.38
N ALA A 256 29.95 26.83 -25.08
CA ALA A 256 28.76 26.23 -24.48
C ALA A 256 27.57 27.15 -24.54
N VAL A 257 27.75 28.47 -24.37
CA VAL A 257 26.69 29.48 -24.55
C VAL A 257 26.20 29.51 -26.01
N GLU A 258 27.14 29.57 -26.98
CA GLU A 258 26.78 29.54 -28.40
C GLU A 258 25.98 28.27 -28.79
N LEU A 259 26.40 27.11 -28.25
CA LEU A 259 25.67 25.85 -28.46
C LEU A 259 24.29 25.86 -27.79
N ALA A 260 24.18 26.43 -26.59
CA ALA A 260 22.90 26.60 -25.90
C ALA A 260 21.91 27.42 -26.73
N ASP A 261 22.37 28.54 -27.26
CA ASP A 261 21.56 29.40 -28.12
C ASP A 261 21.15 28.70 -29.41
N ASP A 262 21.98 27.82 -29.98
CA ASP A 262 21.62 27.04 -31.18
C ASP A 262 20.57 25.98 -30.87
N LEU A 263 20.74 25.24 -29.78
CA LEU A 263 19.76 24.25 -29.31
C LEU A 263 18.41 24.90 -28.98
N ASP A 264 18.42 26.04 -28.27
CA ASP A 264 17.18 26.78 -27.91
C ASP A 264 16.43 27.27 -29.16
N ARG A 265 17.15 27.80 -30.14
CA ARG A 265 16.56 28.21 -31.45
C ARG A 265 15.87 27.06 -32.18
N ARG A 266 16.29 25.81 -31.91
CA ARG A 266 15.65 24.61 -32.46
C ARG A 266 14.56 24.04 -31.54
N GLY A 267 14.22 24.73 -30.46
CA GLY A 267 13.14 24.41 -29.55
C GLY A 267 13.49 23.37 -28.46
N LEU A 268 14.76 23.11 -28.24
CA LEU A 268 15.25 22.24 -27.16
C LEU A 268 15.46 23.06 -25.88
N ARG A 269 15.00 22.52 -24.76
CA ARG A 269 15.21 23.13 -23.43
C ARG A 269 16.61 22.79 -22.94
N VAL A 270 17.42 23.79 -22.65
CA VAL A 270 18.83 23.61 -22.29
C VAL A 270 19.08 23.98 -20.85
N LEU A 271 19.79 23.12 -20.11
CA LEU A 271 20.42 23.41 -18.83
C LEU A 271 21.93 23.64 -19.08
N LEU A 272 22.43 24.86 -18.85
CA LEU A 272 23.84 25.17 -18.94
C LEU A 272 24.46 25.25 -17.55
N ASP A 273 25.51 24.47 -17.27
CA ASP A 273 26.28 24.58 -16.04
C ASP A 273 27.36 25.65 -16.15
N ASP A 274 26.98 26.89 -15.91
CA ASP A 274 27.86 28.08 -15.99
C ASP A 274 28.69 28.34 -14.70
N ARG A 275 28.59 27.45 -13.70
CA ARG A 275 29.26 27.65 -12.40
C ARG A 275 30.76 27.75 -12.58
N SER A 276 31.35 28.84 -12.07
CA SER A 276 32.80 29.05 -11.93
C SER A 276 33.27 28.50 -10.59
N GLY A 277 34.53 28.05 -10.52
CA GLY A 277 35.12 27.55 -9.27
C GLY A 277 34.70 26.14 -8.84
N VAL A 278 33.85 25.44 -9.65
CA VAL A 278 33.45 24.06 -9.44
C VAL A 278 34.29 23.14 -10.33
N SER A 279 34.79 22.03 -9.77
CA SER A 279 35.59 21.08 -10.55
C SER A 279 34.75 20.34 -11.58
N ALA A 280 35.38 19.93 -12.68
CA ALA A 280 34.66 19.14 -13.73
C ALA A 280 34.07 17.84 -13.16
N GLY A 281 34.73 17.21 -12.19
CA GLY A 281 34.19 15.98 -11.54
C GLY A 281 32.86 16.20 -10.83
N VAL A 282 32.73 17.32 -10.10
CA VAL A 282 31.49 17.71 -9.44
C VAL A 282 30.38 17.97 -10.48
N LYS A 283 30.70 18.71 -11.56
CA LYS A 283 29.74 18.96 -12.65
C LYS A 283 29.26 17.68 -13.31
N PHE A 284 30.12 16.68 -13.50
CA PHE A 284 29.74 15.37 -14.06
C PHE A 284 28.81 14.62 -13.11
N THR A 285 29.14 14.57 -11.83
CA THR A 285 28.28 13.93 -10.82
C THR A 285 26.92 14.59 -10.76
N ASP A 286 26.87 15.92 -10.77
CA ASP A 286 25.61 16.66 -10.75
C ASP A 286 24.78 16.44 -12.04
N ALA A 287 25.44 16.34 -13.21
CA ALA A 287 24.76 16.06 -14.47
C ALA A 287 24.15 14.66 -14.50
N GLU A 288 24.85 13.66 -13.98
CA GLU A 288 24.34 12.30 -13.85
C GLU A 288 23.22 12.23 -12.80
N LEU A 289 23.37 12.93 -11.67
CA LEU A 289 22.36 13.00 -10.61
C LEU A 289 21.07 13.65 -11.10
N LEU A 290 21.14 14.77 -11.84
CA LEU A 290 20.02 15.49 -12.42
C LEU A 290 19.34 14.72 -13.56
N GLY A 291 20.08 13.94 -14.34
CA GLY A 291 19.59 12.94 -15.28
C GLY A 291 18.84 13.47 -16.50
N MET A 292 19.26 14.61 -17.08
CA MET A 292 18.69 15.07 -18.35
C MET A 292 18.95 14.05 -19.46
N PRO A 293 18.03 13.89 -20.45
CA PRO A 293 18.14 12.87 -21.50
C PRO A 293 19.49 12.90 -22.24
N TRP A 294 19.97 14.09 -22.54
CA TRP A 294 21.25 14.30 -23.18
C TRP A 294 22.19 15.13 -22.31
N ILE A 295 23.45 14.71 -22.21
CA ILE A 295 24.53 15.46 -21.55
C ILE A 295 25.62 15.71 -22.59
N VAL A 296 25.98 16.97 -22.81
CA VAL A 296 27.07 17.36 -23.69
C VAL A 296 28.22 17.91 -22.87
N VAL A 297 29.38 17.20 -22.91
CA VAL A 297 30.57 17.63 -22.18
C VAL A 297 31.51 18.39 -23.11
N LEU A 298 31.69 19.66 -22.85
CA LEU A 298 32.66 20.51 -23.55
C LEU A 298 33.97 20.47 -22.78
N GLY A 299 34.89 19.60 -23.20
CA GLY A 299 36.16 19.34 -22.55
C GLY A 299 37.37 19.83 -23.36
N ARG A 300 38.53 19.20 -23.13
CA ARG A 300 39.79 19.56 -23.82
C ARG A 300 39.73 19.39 -25.34
N ARG A 301 38.94 18.42 -25.82
CA ARG A 301 38.78 18.13 -27.26
C ARG A 301 37.99 19.19 -28.03
N LEU A 302 37.44 20.17 -27.31
CA LEU A 302 36.81 21.34 -27.96
C LEU A 302 37.82 22.11 -28.84
N ALA A 303 39.11 22.11 -28.49
CA ALA A 303 40.15 22.69 -29.34
C ALA A 303 40.30 21.98 -30.70
N GLU A 304 39.85 20.74 -30.81
CA GLU A 304 39.78 19.93 -32.01
C GLU A 304 38.37 20.02 -32.67
N GLY A 305 37.48 20.88 -32.18
CA GLY A 305 36.10 21.00 -32.62
C GLY A 305 35.21 19.81 -32.22
N ARG A 306 35.59 19.07 -31.16
CA ARG A 306 34.85 17.86 -30.73
C ARG A 306 34.38 17.97 -29.29
N VAL A 307 33.21 17.32 -29.02
CA VAL A 307 32.63 17.21 -27.67
C VAL A 307 32.20 15.79 -27.38
N GLU A 308 32.05 15.44 -26.12
CA GLU A 308 31.47 14.17 -25.73
C GLU A 308 29.93 14.31 -25.57
N LEU A 309 29.18 13.52 -26.35
CA LEU A 309 27.74 13.42 -26.25
C LEU A 309 27.37 12.13 -25.51
N ARG A 310 26.54 12.28 -24.47
CA ARG A 310 26.07 11.16 -23.66
C ARG A 310 24.55 11.06 -23.72
N ASN A 311 24.05 9.89 -24.04
CA ASN A 311 22.63 9.58 -23.87
C ASN A 311 22.41 8.97 -22.49
N ARG A 312 21.70 9.69 -21.61
CA ARG A 312 21.48 9.26 -20.23
C ARG A 312 20.55 8.06 -20.12
N THR A 313 19.65 7.89 -21.12
CA THR A 313 18.71 6.78 -21.16
C THR A 313 19.37 5.46 -21.54
N THR A 314 20.22 5.45 -22.57
CA THR A 314 20.90 4.22 -23.03
C THR A 314 22.23 3.98 -22.34
N GLY A 315 22.85 5.03 -21.82
CA GLY A 315 24.20 5.01 -21.26
C GLY A 315 25.30 5.17 -22.32
N ASP A 316 24.94 5.34 -23.58
CA ASP A 316 25.90 5.52 -24.68
C ASP A 316 26.67 6.83 -24.54
N ARG A 317 27.96 6.76 -24.92
CA ARG A 317 28.89 7.92 -24.94
C ARG A 317 29.64 7.90 -26.23
N GLU A 318 29.64 9.03 -26.92
CA GLU A 318 30.36 9.18 -28.17
C GLU A 318 31.05 10.55 -28.29
N ASP A 319 32.20 10.59 -28.97
CA ASP A 319 32.84 11.84 -29.35
C ASP A 319 32.29 12.29 -30.70
N VAL A 320 31.69 13.46 -30.76
CA VAL A 320 31.07 13.99 -31.96
C VAL A 320 31.66 15.36 -32.33
N PRO A 321 31.67 15.75 -33.62
CA PRO A 321 31.94 17.12 -33.97
C PRO A 321 30.92 18.09 -33.34
N LEU A 322 31.39 19.22 -32.81
CA LEU A 322 30.51 20.23 -32.19
C LEU A 322 29.36 20.65 -33.11
N ALA A 323 29.65 20.78 -34.42
CA ALA A 323 28.65 21.16 -35.42
C ALA A 323 27.54 20.13 -35.64
N GLU A 324 27.75 18.86 -35.27
CA GLU A 324 26.78 17.77 -35.46
C GLU A 324 25.92 17.50 -34.21
N VAL A 325 26.23 18.13 -33.06
CA VAL A 325 25.55 17.85 -31.77
C VAL A 325 24.04 18.04 -31.88
N THR A 326 23.63 19.17 -32.44
CA THR A 326 22.21 19.53 -32.54
C THR A 326 21.44 18.54 -33.41
N ASP A 327 22.00 18.15 -34.56
CA ASP A 327 21.37 17.20 -35.47
C ASP A 327 21.27 15.78 -34.82
N ARG A 328 22.32 15.37 -34.08
CA ARG A 328 22.32 14.08 -33.35
C ARG A 328 21.24 14.02 -32.28
N ILE A 329 21.07 15.10 -31.50
CA ILE A 329 20.06 15.17 -30.44
C ILE A 329 18.65 15.22 -31.02
N THR A 330 18.44 15.90 -32.13
CA THR A 330 17.10 16.01 -32.76
C THR A 330 16.70 14.78 -33.57
N ALA A 331 17.64 13.92 -33.97
CA ALA A 331 17.38 12.71 -34.71
C ALA A 331 17.09 11.48 -33.82
N GLY A 332 17.41 11.54 -32.54
CA GLY A 332 17.22 10.45 -31.57
C GLY A 332 16.16 10.75 -30.55
#